data_a6cd3483f78594cd7f20f78ba1610b9c
#
_entry.id   a6cd3483f78594cd7f20f78ba1610b9c
#
_cell.length_a   1.000
_cell.length_b   1.000
_cell.length_c   1.000
_cell.angle_alpha   90.00
_cell.angle_beta   90.00
_cell.angle_gamma   90.00
#
_symmetry.space_group_name_H-M   'P 1'
#
loop_
_entity.id
_entity.type
_entity.pdbx_description
1 polymer ?
#
loop_
_entity_poly.entity_id
_entity_poly.type
_entity_poly.pdbx_seq_one_letter_code
_entity_poly.pdbx_strand_id
1 'polypeptide(L)'
;MWERERVSEKNVDTLQYRVDGPEHAPVLVLGPALGTTWHMWDRQVPELSRHWRVLRYDLPGHGGAPARPATSVGDLAARLLATVDAAGADRFAYAGCSLGGAVGARIALDAPGRLTSLALISSAPRYATPDTWRQRGVVVRTNGLDPIARSTPERWFTPAFAAAQPAIVEWAVQMVRTTDPGCYIAACEALASFDIRRELARIGVPTLVVAGAEDRVTPPADARALVAGIPDARLALVPDACHMAPVERPGEITELLAGHFSAALPAGRRDAPAAVPVPAQAPAGGTGRTPDALPTRTAIAALTAGEQSQGDPGAAYDTGLRLRRDVLGDAHVDRVAEETDDFTGDFQDLLTRYAWGEVWARTGIDRRTRSVVTLTALTAGGHLEELASHTRAALRNGLTPQEIKEVLLHTAVYCGMPAAGAAFAVARRVIAEETTPRD
;
A
#
# COMPACT_ATOMS: atom_id res chain seq x y z
N MET A 1 -36.96 17.27 -36.82
CA MET A 1 -35.61 16.79 -37.16
C MET A 1 -34.98 16.37 -35.84
N TRP A 2 -35.04 15.09 -35.52
CA TRP A 2 -34.55 14.52 -34.28
C TRP A 2 -33.12 14.06 -34.50
N GLU A 3 -32.15 14.74 -33.92
CA GLU A 3 -30.78 14.29 -33.85
C GLU A 3 -30.74 13.05 -32.92
N ARG A 4 -30.44 11.89 -33.52
CA ARG A 4 -30.12 10.68 -32.78
C ARG A 4 -28.75 10.87 -32.17
N GLU A 5 -28.70 11.07 -30.84
CA GLU A 5 -27.48 10.84 -30.06
C GLU A 5 -27.00 9.42 -30.33
N ARG A 6 -25.84 9.30 -30.94
CA ARG A 6 -25.12 8.05 -31.04
C ARG A 6 -24.62 7.72 -29.64
N VAL A 7 -25.36 6.88 -28.92
CA VAL A 7 -24.84 6.19 -27.75
C VAL A 7 -23.67 5.33 -28.21
N SER A 8 -22.46 5.72 -27.83
CA SER A 8 -21.25 4.95 -28.05
C SER A 8 -21.32 3.70 -27.17
N GLU A 9 -21.69 2.58 -27.76
CA GLU A 9 -21.53 1.23 -27.19
C GLU A 9 -20.04 0.89 -27.11
N LYS A 10 -19.34 1.34 -26.07
CA LYS A 10 -18.11 0.74 -25.56
C LYS A 10 -18.09 0.90 -24.03
N ASN A 11 -19.00 0.23 -23.38
CA ASN A 11 -18.91 0.01 -21.95
C ASN A 11 -17.99 -1.21 -21.72
N VAL A 12 -16.69 -1.05 -21.98
CA VAL A 12 -15.71 -2.03 -21.55
C VAL A 12 -15.57 -1.83 -20.04
N ASP A 13 -15.82 -2.88 -19.27
CA ASP A 13 -15.66 -2.89 -17.81
C ASP A 13 -14.23 -2.48 -17.44
N THR A 14 -14.06 -1.31 -16.86
CA THR A 14 -12.79 -0.88 -16.31
C THR A 14 -12.57 -1.49 -14.92
N LEU A 15 -11.30 -1.69 -14.56
CA LEU A 15 -10.92 -2.12 -13.22
C LEU A 15 -10.93 -0.92 -12.27
N GLN A 16 -11.17 -1.15 -10.99
CA GLN A 16 -10.98 -0.13 -9.97
C GLN A 16 -9.49 0.16 -9.83
N TYR A 17 -9.10 1.43 -9.84
CA TYR A 17 -7.68 1.82 -9.82
C TYR A 17 -7.44 3.07 -9.00
N ARG A 18 -6.18 3.26 -8.63
CA ARG A 18 -5.63 4.45 -7.99
C ARG A 18 -4.38 4.92 -8.73
N VAL A 19 -4.17 6.22 -8.77
CA VAL A 19 -2.99 6.83 -9.39
C VAL A 19 -2.24 7.67 -8.35
N ASP A 20 -0.92 7.49 -8.29
CA ASP A 20 -0.01 8.25 -7.44
C ASP A 20 1.14 8.80 -8.29
N GLY A 21 1.68 9.97 -7.96
CA GLY A 21 2.82 10.59 -8.67
C GLY A 21 2.44 11.71 -9.64
N PRO A 22 3.43 12.32 -10.34
CA PRO A 22 3.21 13.47 -11.19
C PRO A 22 2.35 13.13 -12.42
N GLU A 23 1.40 14.01 -12.75
CA GLU A 23 0.44 13.82 -13.84
C GLU A 23 1.09 13.60 -15.22
N HIS A 24 2.20 14.29 -15.48
CA HIS A 24 2.89 14.25 -16.79
C HIS A 24 4.05 13.23 -16.83
N ALA A 25 4.28 12.51 -15.73
CA ALA A 25 5.30 11.47 -15.71
C ALA A 25 4.88 10.27 -16.57
N PRO A 26 5.86 9.45 -17.06
CA PRO A 26 5.55 8.19 -17.72
C PRO A 26 4.70 7.28 -16.83
N VAL A 27 3.75 6.57 -17.42
CA VAL A 27 2.86 5.69 -16.66
C VAL A 27 3.53 4.36 -16.37
N LEU A 28 3.47 3.95 -15.11
CA LEU A 28 3.85 2.62 -14.63
C LEU A 28 2.62 1.97 -13.99
N VAL A 29 2.21 0.82 -14.51
CA VAL A 29 1.10 0.04 -13.97
C VAL A 29 1.61 -1.08 -13.08
N LEU A 30 1.01 -1.25 -11.89
CA LEU A 30 1.35 -2.31 -10.95
C LEU A 30 0.17 -3.27 -10.76
N GLY A 31 0.36 -4.54 -11.15
CA GLY A 31 -0.64 -5.60 -11.12
C GLY A 31 -0.53 -6.51 -9.90
N PRO A 32 -1.63 -6.72 -9.15
CA PRO A 32 -1.62 -7.49 -7.91
C PRO A 32 -1.65 -9.00 -8.14
N ALA A 33 -1.23 -9.77 -7.12
CA ALA A 33 -1.39 -11.21 -7.07
C ALA A 33 -2.85 -11.60 -6.74
N LEU A 34 -3.27 -12.81 -7.10
CA LEU A 34 -4.58 -13.35 -6.74
C LEU A 34 -4.76 -13.40 -5.22
N GLY A 35 -5.85 -12.86 -4.73
CA GLY A 35 -6.16 -12.80 -3.30
C GLY A 35 -5.52 -11.60 -2.60
N THR A 36 -4.91 -10.67 -3.34
CA THR A 36 -4.37 -9.41 -2.81
C THR A 36 -5.06 -8.20 -3.42
N THR A 37 -4.81 -7.03 -2.87
CA THR A 37 -5.26 -5.74 -3.38
C THR A 37 -4.06 -4.91 -3.86
N TRP A 38 -4.31 -3.74 -4.44
CA TRP A 38 -3.25 -2.79 -4.81
C TRP A 38 -2.33 -2.41 -3.64
N HIS A 39 -2.77 -2.62 -2.40
CA HIS A 39 -1.98 -2.34 -1.19
C HIS A 39 -0.73 -3.22 -1.05
N MET A 40 -0.64 -4.34 -1.78
CA MET A 40 0.61 -5.12 -1.82
C MET A 40 1.80 -4.32 -2.35
N TRP A 41 1.54 -3.21 -3.04
CA TRP A 41 2.52 -2.31 -3.65
C TRP A 41 2.81 -1.04 -2.84
N ASP A 42 2.17 -0.85 -1.68
CA ASP A 42 2.29 0.40 -0.89
C ASP A 42 3.74 0.75 -0.55
N ARG A 43 4.60 -0.25 -0.39
CA ARG A 43 6.02 -0.03 -0.09
C ARG A 43 6.88 0.38 -1.27
N GLN A 44 6.45 0.13 -2.50
CA GLN A 44 7.11 0.54 -3.74
C GLN A 44 6.70 1.95 -4.18
N VAL A 45 5.47 2.33 -3.88
CA VAL A 45 4.87 3.59 -4.38
C VAL A 45 5.68 4.84 -4.00
N PRO A 46 6.14 5.04 -2.75
CA PRO A 46 6.83 6.27 -2.36
C PRO A 46 8.06 6.59 -3.23
N GLU A 47 8.81 5.57 -3.63
CA GLU A 47 9.99 5.75 -4.48
C GLU A 47 9.61 5.84 -5.96
N LEU A 48 8.78 4.92 -6.45
CA LEU A 48 8.39 4.87 -7.85
C LEU A 48 7.61 6.12 -8.27
N SER A 49 6.73 6.65 -7.41
CA SER A 49 5.94 7.84 -7.71
C SER A 49 6.74 9.15 -7.79
N ARG A 50 8.02 9.14 -7.45
CA ARG A 50 8.92 10.29 -7.68
C ARG A 50 9.18 10.54 -9.16
N HIS A 51 9.17 9.47 -9.96
CA HIS A 51 9.57 9.51 -11.37
C HIS A 51 8.49 8.99 -12.32
N TRP A 52 7.48 8.31 -11.80
CA TRP A 52 6.43 7.63 -12.55
C TRP A 52 5.05 8.08 -12.09
N ARG A 53 4.10 8.14 -13.01
CA ARG A 53 2.68 8.17 -12.71
C ARG A 53 2.25 6.72 -12.48
N VAL A 54 2.22 6.30 -11.22
CA VAL A 54 2.00 4.92 -10.79
C VAL A 54 0.50 4.64 -10.74
N LEU A 55 0.00 3.78 -11.62
CA LEU A 55 -1.36 3.26 -11.62
C LEU A 55 -1.39 1.89 -10.98
N ARG A 56 -2.15 1.72 -9.91
CA ARG A 56 -2.39 0.44 -9.25
C ARG A 56 -3.86 0.10 -9.36
N TYR A 57 -4.18 -1.17 -9.57
CA TYR A 57 -5.56 -1.61 -9.70
C TYR A 57 -5.87 -2.81 -8.81
N ASP A 58 -7.17 -3.02 -8.50
CA ASP A 58 -7.68 -4.21 -7.88
C ASP A 58 -8.27 -5.17 -8.93
N LEU A 59 -8.07 -6.46 -8.70
CA LEU A 59 -8.76 -7.49 -9.47
C LEU A 59 -10.27 -7.47 -9.15
N PRO A 60 -11.14 -7.92 -10.05
CA PRO A 60 -12.57 -8.04 -9.77
C PRO A 60 -12.85 -8.78 -8.46
N GLY A 61 -13.69 -8.21 -7.59
CA GLY A 61 -14.06 -8.80 -6.31
C GLY A 61 -12.96 -8.79 -5.24
N HIS A 62 -11.84 -8.07 -5.46
CA HIS A 62 -10.78 -7.87 -4.48
C HIS A 62 -10.87 -6.45 -3.91
N GLY A 63 -10.57 -6.28 -2.63
CA GLY A 63 -10.65 -4.97 -1.98
C GLY A 63 -12.04 -4.35 -2.12
N GLY A 64 -12.08 -3.11 -2.65
CA GLY A 64 -13.32 -2.41 -2.96
C GLY A 64 -13.86 -2.62 -4.38
N ALA A 65 -13.18 -3.43 -5.21
CA ALA A 65 -13.55 -3.61 -6.61
C ALA A 65 -14.87 -4.39 -6.76
N PRO A 66 -15.76 -3.99 -7.69
CA PRO A 66 -17.00 -4.71 -7.97
C PRO A 66 -16.76 -6.19 -8.29
N ALA A 67 -17.63 -7.07 -7.78
CA ALA A 67 -17.57 -8.51 -8.03
C ALA A 67 -18.12 -8.85 -9.43
N ARG A 68 -17.29 -8.62 -10.45
CA ARG A 68 -17.57 -8.96 -11.86
C ARG A 68 -16.55 -9.97 -12.36
N PRO A 69 -16.79 -11.29 -12.16
CA PRO A 69 -15.84 -12.33 -12.47
C PRO A 69 -15.26 -12.21 -13.89
N ALA A 70 -13.95 -12.36 -14.00
CA ALA A 70 -13.28 -12.38 -15.30
C ALA A 70 -13.30 -13.80 -15.89
N THR A 71 -13.48 -13.90 -17.19
CA THR A 71 -13.59 -15.21 -17.89
C THR A 71 -12.24 -15.83 -18.22
N SER A 72 -11.18 -15.03 -18.26
CA SER A 72 -9.82 -15.46 -18.60
C SER A 72 -8.79 -14.41 -18.21
N VAL A 73 -7.50 -14.74 -18.28
CA VAL A 73 -6.40 -13.76 -18.18
C VAL A 73 -6.48 -12.73 -19.32
N GLY A 74 -6.93 -13.14 -20.52
CA GLY A 74 -7.15 -12.22 -21.65
C GLY A 74 -8.26 -11.20 -21.38
N ASP A 75 -9.34 -11.60 -20.69
CA ASP A 75 -10.40 -10.68 -20.26
C ASP A 75 -9.87 -9.66 -19.24
N LEU A 76 -9.07 -10.10 -18.25
CA LEU A 76 -8.41 -9.19 -17.32
C LEU A 76 -7.47 -8.21 -18.04
N ALA A 77 -6.71 -8.68 -19.02
CA ALA A 77 -5.84 -7.85 -19.84
C ALA A 77 -6.62 -6.79 -20.64
N ALA A 78 -7.75 -7.17 -21.25
CA ALA A 78 -8.62 -6.25 -21.98
C ALA A 78 -9.23 -5.17 -21.07
N ARG A 79 -9.72 -5.56 -19.88
CA ARG A 79 -10.24 -4.61 -18.87
C ARG A 79 -9.16 -3.65 -18.37
N LEU A 80 -7.94 -4.16 -18.18
CA LEU A 80 -6.81 -3.30 -17.78
C LEU A 80 -6.44 -2.32 -18.89
N LEU A 81 -6.39 -2.73 -20.15
CA LEU A 81 -6.15 -1.83 -21.27
C LEU A 81 -7.20 -0.72 -21.34
N ALA A 82 -8.49 -1.05 -21.18
CA ALA A 82 -9.56 -0.06 -21.11
C ALA A 82 -9.40 0.88 -19.91
N THR A 83 -8.90 0.37 -18.77
CA THR A 83 -8.62 1.18 -17.57
C THR A 83 -7.50 2.16 -17.82
N VAL A 84 -6.41 1.73 -18.47
CA VAL A 84 -5.27 2.59 -18.83
C VAL A 84 -5.69 3.65 -19.86
N ASP A 85 -6.55 3.29 -20.82
CA ASP A 85 -7.14 4.24 -21.77
C ASP A 85 -7.98 5.29 -21.06
N ALA A 86 -8.83 4.89 -20.11
CA ALA A 86 -9.63 5.81 -19.30
C ALA A 86 -8.75 6.71 -18.41
N ALA A 87 -7.59 6.22 -17.99
CA ALA A 87 -6.59 7.02 -17.26
C ALA A 87 -5.75 7.95 -18.17
N GLY A 88 -6.00 7.94 -19.49
CA GLY A 88 -5.35 8.82 -20.47
C GLY A 88 -3.94 8.41 -20.86
N ALA A 89 -3.59 7.10 -20.79
CA ALA A 89 -2.27 6.61 -21.16
C ALA A 89 -2.32 5.67 -22.38
N ASP A 90 -1.62 6.03 -23.45
CA ASP A 90 -1.48 5.21 -24.65
C ASP A 90 -0.42 4.12 -24.46
N ARG A 91 0.74 4.46 -23.88
CA ARG A 91 1.85 3.54 -23.61
C ARG A 91 2.26 3.60 -22.15
N PHE A 92 2.65 2.45 -21.60
CA PHE A 92 3.00 2.33 -20.19
C PHE A 92 4.05 1.26 -19.94
N ALA A 93 4.77 1.37 -18.83
CA ALA A 93 5.57 0.30 -18.25
C ALA A 93 4.66 -0.54 -17.34
N TYR A 94 4.94 -1.83 -17.21
CA TYR A 94 4.11 -2.73 -16.41
C TYR A 94 4.93 -3.63 -15.50
N ALA A 95 4.57 -3.70 -14.21
CA ALA A 95 5.05 -4.73 -13.30
C ALA A 95 3.85 -5.52 -12.75
N GLY A 96 3.91 -6.84 -12.78
CA GLY A 96 2.87 -7.69 -12.21
C GLY A 96 3.41 -8.82 -11.36
N CYS A 97 2.75 -9.06 -10.23
CA CYS A 97 3.05 -10.17 -9.35
C CYS A 97 2.07 -11.32 -9.60
N SER A 98 2.57 -12.54 -9.80
CA SER A 98 1.75 -13.74 -9.93
C SER A 98 0.68 -13.60 -11.04
N LEU A 99 -0.62 -13.65 -10.72
CA LEU A 99 -1.70 -13.40 -11.68
C LEU A 99 -1.55 -12.05 -12.39
N GLY A 100 -1.11 -11.00 -11.68
CA GLY A 100 -0.77 -9.72 -12.30
C GLY A 100 0.33 -9.86 -13.35
N GLY A 101 1.31 -10.73 -13.13
CA GLY A 101 2.33 -11.05 -14.13
C GLY A 101 1.75 -11.78 -15.36
N ALA A 102 0.82 -12.71 -15.17
CA ALA A 102 0.10 -13.34 -16.28
C ALA A 102 -0.66 -12.30 -17.13
N VAL A 103 -1.32 -11.32 -16.49
CA VAL A 103 -2.00 -10.20 -17.18
C VAL A 103 -1.01 -9.39 -18.00
N GLY A 104 0.15 -9.02 -17.42
CA GLY A 104 1.20 -8.28 -18.14
C GLY A 104 1.77 -9.04 -19.34
N ALA A 105 2.05 -10.34 -19.17
CA ALA A 105 2.51 -11.20 -20.24
C ALA A 105 1.45 -11.32 -21.38
N ARG A 106 0.18 -11.39 -21.02
CA ARG A 106 -0.93 -11.42 -22.00
C ARG A 106 -1.03 -10.11 -22.77
N ILE A 107 -0.88 -8.95 -22.11
CA ILE A 107 -0.83 -7.65 -22.80
C ILE A 107 0.37 -7.56 -23.74
N ALA A 108 1.54 -8.05 -23.31
CA ALA A 108 2.74 -8.07 -24.17
C ALA A 108 2.53 -8.89 -25.45
N LEU A 109 1.70 -9.92 -25.42
CA LEU A 109 1.38 -10.78 -26.56
C LEU A 109 0.26 -10.21 -27.43
N ASP A 110 -0.79 -9.64 -26.83
CA ASP A 110 -2.00 -9.20 -27.55
C ASP A 110 -1.91 -7.74 -28.03
N ALA A 111 -1.19 -6.90 -27.29
CA ALA A 111 -1.06 -5.48 -27.57
C ALA A 111 0.39 -4.98 -27.33
N PRO A 112 1.40 -5.54 -28.02
CA PRO A 112 2.82 -5.27 -27.74
C PRO A 112 3.17 -3.79 -27.87
N GLY A 113 2.48 -3.03 -28.73
CA GLY A 113 2.70 -1.59 -28.89
C GLY A 113 2.31 -0.74 -27.68
N ARG A 114 1.55 -1.29 -26.73
CA ARG A 114 1.10 -0.60 -25.50
C ARG A 114 2.16 -0.60 -24.41
N LEU A 115 3.06 -1.58 -24.39
CA LEU A 115 4.09 -1.67 -23.36
C LEU A 115 5.39 -1.00 -23.81
N THR A 116 6.05 -0.32 -22.88
CA THR A 116 7.42 0.18 -23.02
C THR A 116 8.44 -0.81 -22.45
N SER A 117 8.06 -1.49 -21.36
CA SER A 117 8.85 -2.52 -20.68
C SER A 117 7.95 -3.32 -19.74
N LEU A 118 8.41 -4.50 -19.35
CA LEU A 118 7.65 -5.48 -18.57
C LEU A 118 8.48 -5.98 -17.39
N ALA A 119 7.87 -6.13 -16.21
CA ALA A 119 8.44 -6.87 -15.08
C ALA A 119 7.46 -7.97 -14.63
N LEU A 120 7.94 -9.20 -14.60
CA LEU A 120 7.21 -10.40 -14.18
C LEU A 120 7.77 -10.89 -12.85
N ILE A 121 7.00 -10.71 -11.77
CA ILE A 121 7.45 -11.01 -10.41
C ILE A 121 6.67 -12.22 -9.91
N SER A 122 7.38 -13.22 -9.38
CA SER A 122 6.75 -14.46 -8.87
C SER A 122 5.71 -15.00 -9.85
N SER A 123 6.09 -15.13 -11.11
CA SER A 123 5.21 -15.45 -12.25
C SER A 123 5.70 -16.64 -13.03
N ALA A 124 4.83 -17.23 -13.84
CA ALA A 124 5.11 -18.44 -14.60
C ALA A 124 4.52 -18.35 -16.02
N PRO A 125 5.09 -19.06 -17.01
CA PRO A 125 4.49 -19.16 -18.34
C PRO A 125 3.26 -20.08 -18.35
N ARG A 126 3.11 -20.91 -17.32
CA ARG A 126 1.95 -21.73 -16.96
C ARG A 126 1.98 -21.98 -15.46
N TYR A 127 0.87 -21.75 -14.79
CA TYR A 127 0.77 -21.88 -13.32
C TYR A 127 0.38 -23.29 -12.91
N ALA A 128 1.32 -24.06 -12.37
CA ALA A 128 1.10 -25.45 -11.94
C ALA A 128 0.34 -26.29 -13.00
N THR A 129 -0.60 -27.14 -12.58
CA THR A 129 -1.47 -27.89 -13.49
C THR A 129 -2.88 -27.30 -13.50
N PRO A 130 -3.64 -27.42 -14.62
CA PRO A 130 -5.05 -27.02 -14.65
C PRO A 130 -5.87 -27.60 -13.50
N ASP A 131 -5.64 -28.86 -13.16
CA ASP A 131 -6.40 -29.56 -12.11
C ASP A 131 -6.10 -28.99 -10.72
N THR A 132 -4.87 -28.56 -10.43
CA THR A 132 -4.52 -27.89 -9.18
C THR A 132 -5.39 -26.64 -8.96
N TRP A 133 -5.56 -25.81 -9.99
CA TRP A 133 -6.35 -24.60 -9.91
C TRP A 133 -7.85 -24.86 -9.85
N ARG A 134 -8.36 -25.83 -10.63
CA ARG A 134 -9.76 -26.26 -10.56
C ARG A 134 -10.10 -26.83 -9.19
N GLN A 135 -9.23 -27.70 -8.63
CA GLN A 135 -9.42 -28.23 -7.30
C GLN A 135 -9.45 -27.11 -6.24
N ARG A 136 -8.61 -26.09 -6.39
CA ARG A 136 -8.64 -24.91 -5.52
C ARG A 136 -9.99 -24.17 -5.64
N GLY A 137 -10.53 -24.01 -6.85
CA GLY A 137 -11.87 -23.46 -7.06
C GLY A 137 -12.98 -24.31 -6.42
N VAL A 138 -12.85 -25.64 -6.42
CA VAL A 138 -13.78 -26.55 -5.73
C VAL A 138 -13.72 -26.34 -4.21
N VAL A 139 -12.52 -26.21 -3.63
CA VAL A 139 -12.36 -25.92 -2.20
C VAL A 139 -13.05 -24.63 -1.81
N VAL A 140 -12.86 -23.57 -2.61
CA VAL A 140 -13.51 -22.27 -2.36
C VAL A 140 -15.03 -22.36 -2.48
N ARG A 141 -15.54 -23.09 -3.47
CA ARG A 141 -17.00 -23.26 -3.68
C ARG A 141 -17.66 -24.00 -2.50
N THR A 142 -16.95 -24.99 -1.93
CA THR A 142 -17.49 -25.84 -0.87
C THR A 142 -17.31 -25.22 0.52
N ASN A 143 -16.16 -24.60 0.78
CA ASN A 143 -15.71 -24.23 2.12
C ASN A 143 -15.44 -22.72 2.27
N GLY A 144 -15.69 -21.92 1.23
CA GLY A 144 -15.32 -20.50 1.22
C GLY A 144 -13.82 -20.28 1.13
N LEU A 145 -13.38 -19.05 1.34
CA LEU A 145 -11.98 -18.66 1.23
C LEU A 145 -11.14 -18.95 2.48
N ASP A 146 -11.76 -19.29 3.60
CA ASP A 146 -11.08 -19.47 4.88
C ASP A 146 -9.97 -20.57 4.86
N PRO A 147 -10.16 -21.75 4.23
CA PRO A 147 -9.08 -22.73 4.09
C PRO A 147 -7.90 -22.20 3.25
N ILE A 148 -8.19 -21.41 2.22
CA ILE A 148 -7.18 -20.81 1.37
C ILE A 148 -6.40 -19.74 2.15
N ALA A 149 -7.11 -18.87 2.87
CA ALA A 149 -6.52 -17.82 3.69
C ALA A 149 -5.57 -18.39 4.77
N ARG A 150 -6.00 -19.47 5.48
CA ARG A 150 -5.16 -20.13 6.48
C ARG A 150 -3.89 -20.74 5.91
N SER A 151 -3.90 -21.22 4.67
CA SER A 151 -2.71 -21.78 4.01
C SER A 151 -1.80 -20.72 3.36
N THR A 152 -2.24 -19.45 3.34
CA THR A 152 -1.53 -18.35 2.69
C THR A 152 -0.16 -18.06 3.30
N PRO A 153 0.02 -18.00 4.64
CA PRO A 153 1.32 -17.68 5.23
C PRO A 153 2.44 -18.60 4.77
N GLU A 154 2.22 -19.92 4.81
CA GLU A 154 3.22 -20.93 4.42
C GLU A 154 3.58 -20.92 2.92
N ARG A 155 2.67 -20.42 2.11
CA ARG A 155 2.82 -20.38 0.64
C ARG A 155 3.42 -19.08 0.14
N TRP A 156 3.18 -17.97 0.85
CA TRP A 156 3.52 -16.64 0.38
C TRP A 156 4.77 -16.06 1.03
N PHE A 157 5.10 -16.50 2.23
CA PHE A 157 6.17 -15.93 3.04
C PHE A 157 7.18 -16.98 3.48
N THR A 158 8.42 -16.53 3.67
CA THR A 158 9.43 -17.34 4.37
C THR A 158 9.06 -17.49 5.85
N PRO A 159 9.44 -18.60 6.51
CA PRO A 159 9.19 -18.76 7.94
C PRO A 159 9.80 -17.65 8.79
N ALA A 160 10.99 -17.18 8.41
CA ALA A 160 11.67 -16.08 9.10
C ALA A 160 10.88 -14.77 9.02
N PHE A 161 10.37 -14.41 7.83
CA PHE A 161 9.54 -13.23 7.66
C PHE A 161 8.21 -13.36 8.42
N ALA A 162 7.56 -14.52 8.34
CA ALA A 162 6.28 -14.75 9.01
C ALA A 162 6.41 -14.62 10.55
N ALA A 163 7.52 -15.08 11.11
CA ALA A 163 7.81 -14.93 12.55
C ALA A 163 8.11 -13.47 12.92
N ALA A 164 8.87 -12.75 12.06
CA ALA A 164 9.28 -11.37 12.33
C ALA A 164 8.18 -10.33 12.07
N GLN A 165 7.21 -10.61 11.19
CA GLN A 165 6.19 -9.67 10.72
C GLN A 165 4.76 -10.25 10.79
N PRO A 166 4.28 -10.72 11.95
CA PRO A 166 2.99 -11.41 12.07
C PRO A 166 1.81 -10.51 11.67
N ALA A 167 1.89 -9.20 11.87
CA ALA A 167 0.86 -8.25 11.47
C ALA A 167 0.69 -8.16 9.94
N ILE A 168 1.81 -8.22 9.20
CA ILE A 168 1.78 -8.21 7.72
C ILE A 168 1.21 -9.55 7.21
N VAL A 169 1.55 -10.64 7.85
CA VAL A 169 1.01 -11.97 7.52
C VAL A 169 -0.50 -12.01 7.75
N GLU A 170 -0.98 -11.52 8.89
CA GLU A 170 -2.42 -11.45 9.17
C GLU A 170 -3.15 -10.54 8.18
N TRP A 171 -2.57 -9.38 7.85
CA TRP A 171 -3.11 -8.51 6.81
C TRP A 171 -3.26 -9.24 5.46
N ALA A 172 -2.27 -10.04 5.06
CA ALA A 172 -2.33 -10.83 3.82
C ALA A 172 -3.43 -11.91 3.89
N VAL A 173 -3.58 -12.58 5.03
CA VAL A 173 -4.66 -13.54 5.29
C VAL A 173 -6.03 -12.88 5.17
N GLN A 174 -6.19 -11.68 5.72
CA GLN A 174 -7.46 -10.94 5.65
C GLN A 174 -7.79 -10.49 4.22
N MET A 175 -6.82 -10.08 3.42
CA MET A 175 -7.06 -9.77 2.00
C MET A 175 -7.68 -10.96 1.26
N VAL A 176 -7.14 -12.17 1.48
CA VAL A 176 -7.70 -13.39 0.88
C VAL A 176 -9.11 -13.66 1.39
N ARG A 177 -9.35 -13.55 2.71
CA ARG A 177 -10.67 -13.81 3.32
C ARG A 177 -11.77 -12.89 2.80
N THR A 178 -11.44 -11.63 2.53
CA THR A 178 -12.39 -10.61 2.10
C THR A 178 -12.60 -10.55 0.59
N THR A 179 -11.89 -11.35 -0.17
CA THR A 179 -12.09 -11.48 -1.62
C THR A 179 -13.45 -12.13 -1.91
N ASP A 180 -14.13 -11.68 -2.98
CA ASP A 180 -15.36 -12.34 -3.44
C ASP A 180 -15.08 -13.78 -3.91
N PRO A 181 -15.75 -14.79 -3.34
CA PRO A 181 -15.48 -16.20 -3.69
C PRO A 181 -15.73 -16.53 -5.16
N GLY A 182 -16.74 -15.91 -5.80
CA GLY A 182 -17.04 -16.12 -7.21
C GLY A 182 -15.94 -15.59 -8.12
N CYS A 183 -15.43 -14.41 -7.83
CA CYS A 183 -14.30 -13.81 -8.53
C CYS A 183 -13.00 -14.60 -8.32
N TYR A 184 -12.78 -15.10 -7.10
CA TYR A 184 -11.62 -15.95 -6.82
C TYR A 184 -11.65 -17.26 -7.60
N ILE A 185 -12.82 -17.92 -7.68
CA ILE A 185 -13.03 -19.15 -8.46
C ILE A 185 -12.79 -18.87 -9.95
N ALA A 186 -13.34 -17.78 -10.48
CA ALA A 186 -13.14 -17.38 -11.88
C ALA A 186 -11.65 -17.14 -12.18
N ALA A 187 -10.92 -16.50 -11.28
CA ALA A 187 -9.48 -16.31 -11.43
C ALA A 187 -8.69 -17.65 -11.36
N CYS A 188 -9.14 -18.62 -10.56
CA CYS A 188 -8.58 -19.97 -10.59
C CYS A 188 -8.78 -20.64 -11.97
N GLU A 189 -9.95 -20.53 -12.57
CA GLU A 189 -10.21 -21.07 -13.92
C GLU A 189 -9.39 -20.34 -15.00
N ALA A 190 -9.24 -19.00 -14.87
CA ALA A 190 -8.39 -18.23 -15.76
C ALA A 190 -6.93 -18.70 -15.71
N LEU A 191 -6.40 -18.98 -14.51
CA LEU A 191 -5.04 -19.53 -14.34
C LEU A 191 -4.94 -21.00 -14.80
N ALA A 192 -5.99 -21.81 -14.61
CA ALA A 192 -6.04 -23.19 -15.09
C ALA A 192 -5.91 -23.28 -16.60
N SER A 193 -6.45 -22.28 -17.32
CA SER A 193 -6.43 -22.21 -18.80
C SER A 193 -5.23 -21.44 -19.37
N PHE A 194 -4.43 -20.77 -18.52
CA PHE A 194 -3.32 -19.93 -18.95
C PHE A 194 -2.06 -20.77 -19.27
N ASP A 195 -1.65 -20.77 -20.54
CA ASP A 195 -0.40 -21.38 -20.99
C ASP A 195 0.17 -20.61 -22.19
N ILE A 196 1.24 -19.87 -21.98
CA ILE A 196 1.93 -19.07 -22.99
C ILE A 196 3.31 -19.61 -23.37
N ARG A 197 3.65 -20.83 -22.95
CA ARG A 197 5.00 -21.41 -23.17
C ARG A 197 5.42 -21.42 -24.65
N ARG A 198 4.47 -21.56 -25.58
CA ARG A 198 4.73 -21.55 -27.01
C ARG A 198 4.77 -20.15 -27.63
N GLU A 199 4.41 -19.13 -26.86
CA GLU A 199 4.27 -17.75 -27.32
C GLU A 199 5.37 -16.83 -26.76
N LEU A 200 6.20 -17.29 -25.82
CA LEU A 200 7.20 -16.47 -25.11
C LEU A 200 8.13 -15.69 -26.04
N ALA A 201 8.54 -16.31 -27.17
CA ALA A 201 9.40 -15.68 -28.17
C ALA A 201 8.75 -14.46 -28.87
N ARG A 202 7.45 -14.25 -28.73
CA ARG A 202 6.72 -13.10 -29.28
C ARG A 202 6.73 -11.87 -28.34
N ILE A 203 7.15 -12.03 -27.08
CA ILE A 203 7.30 -10.93 -26.14
C ILE A 203 8.56 -10.16 -26.52
N GLY A 204 8.40 -9.03 -27.21
CA GLY A 204 9.48 -8.24 -27.79
C GLY A 204 9.89 -7.01 -26.97
N VAL A 205 9.33 -6.79 -25.77
CA VAL A 205 9.67 -5.66 -24.92
C VAL A 205 10.74 -6.06 -23.89
N PRO A 206 11.63 -5.13 -23.47
CA PRO A 206 12.58 -5.39 -22.40
C PRO A 206 11.86 -5.94 -21.16
N THR A 207 12.27 -7.11 -20.69
CA THR A 207 11.56 -7.84 -19.64
C THR A 207 12.49 -8.15 -18.46
N LEU A 208 12.08 -7.75 -17.26
CA LEU A 208 12.68 -8.18 -16.00
C LEU A 208 11.85 -9.32 -15.41
N VAL A 209 12.47 -10.45 -15.13
CA VAL A 209 11.84 -11.55 -14.39
C VAL A 209 12.44 -11.58 -12.99
N VAL A 210 11.58 -11.51 -11.97
CA VAL A 210 11.99 -11.53 -10.56
C VAL A 210 11.34 -12.73 -9.88
N ALA A 211 12.12 -13.49 -9.13
CA ALA A 211 11.61 -14.60 -8.33
C ALA A 211 12.22 -14.60 -6.94
N GLY A 212 11.40 -14.87 -5.92
CA GLY A 212 11.91 -15.23 -4.60
C GLY A 212 12.64 -16.58 -4.66
N ALA A 213 13.79 -16.68 -4.03
CA ALA A 213 14.58 -17.91 -4.05
C ALA A 213 13.86 -19.10 -3.40
N GLU A 214 12.93 -18.82 -2.46
CA GLU A 214 12.14 -19.79 -1.73
C GLU A 214 10.68 -19.89 -2.20
N ASP A 215 10.34 -19.29 -3.37
CA ASP A 215 8.98 -19.32 -3.89
C ASP A 215 8.53 -20.75 -4.20
N ARG A 216 7.46 -21.18 -3.51
CA ARG A 216 6.86 -22.51 -3.64
C ARG A 216 5.63 -22.52 -4.55
N VAL A 217 5.11 -21.34 -4.91
CA VAL A 217 3.93 -21.20 -5.77
C VAL A 217 4.34 -21.13 -7.24
N THR A 218 5.34 -20.30 -7.54
CA THR A 218 6.01 -20.18 -8.84
C THR A 218 7.52 -20.31 -8.61
N PRO A 219 8.01 -21.55 -8.53
CA PRO A 219 9.42 -21.80 -8.20
C PRO A 219 10.39 -21.10 -9.15
N PRO A 220 11.64 -20.85 -8.75
CA PRO A 220 12.66 -20.25 -9.62
C PRO A 220 12.85 -20.93 -10.98
N ALA A 221 12.42 -22.19 -11.10
CA ALA A 221 12.39 -22.91 -12.38
C ALA A 221 11.43 -22.26 -13.40
N ASP A 222 10.28 -21.75 -12.95
CA ASP A 222 9.32 -21.06 -13.81
C ASP A 222 9.90 -19.71 -14.30
N ALA A 223 10.59 -18.99 -13.44
CA ALA A 223 11.28 -17.75 -13.82
C ALA A 223 12.39 -18.03 -14.86
N ARG A 224 13.15 -19.12 -14.70
CA ARG A 224 14.16 -19.53 -15.69
C ARG A 224 13.50 -19.89 -17.02
N ALA A 225 12.30 -20.53 -17.00
CA ALA A 225 11.58 -20.86 -18.23
C ALA A 225 11.09 -19.58 -18.95
N LEU A 226 10.65 -18.54 -18.20
CA LEU A 226 10.31 -17.22 -18.78
C LEU A 226 11.54 -16.59 -19.46
N VAL A 227 12.66 -16.54 -18.78
CA VAL A 227 13.90 -15.92 -19.32
C VAL A 227 14.46 -16.70 -20.51
N ALA A 228 14.37 -18.03 -20.49
CA ALA A 228 14.80 -18.85 -21.61
C ALA A 228 13.93 -18.68 -22.88
N GLY A 229 12.66 -18.29 -22.71
CA GLY A 229 11.74 -18.15 -23.83
C GLY A 229 11.56 -16.72 -24.35
N ILE A 230 11.79 -15.70 -23.52
CA ILE A 230 11.63 -14.27 -23.87
C ILE A 230 12.96 -13.71 -24.37
N PRO A 231 13.04 -13.17 -25.61
CA PRO A 231 14.30 -12.78 -26.23
C PRO A 231 15.12 -11.72 -25.47
N ASP A 232 14.44 -10.70 -24.92
CA ASP A 232 15.08 -9.61 -24.18
C ASP A 232 14.65 -9.67 -22.70
N ALA A 233 15.03 -10.77 -22.02
CA ALA A 233 14.71 -10.98 -20.62
C ALA A 233 15.95 -11.17 -19.76
N ARG A 234 15.90 -10.60 -18.53
CA ARG A 234 16.91 -10.81 -17.49
C ARG A 234 16.26 -11.34 -16.22
N LEU A 235 16.99 -12.21 -15.50
CA LEU A 235 16.56 -12.79 -14.23
C LEU A 235 17.17 -12.06 -13.04
N ALA A 236 16.35 -11.80 -12.03
CA ALA A 236 16.79 -11.45 -10.68
C ALA A 236 16.20 -12.47 -9.69
N LEU A 237 17.07 -13.17 -8.96
CA LEU A 237 16.69 -14.03 -7.85
C LEU A 237 16.90 -13.28 -6.56
N VAL A 238 15.82 -13.13 -5.78
CA VAL A 238 15.83 -12.42 -4.50
C VAL A 238 16.00 -13.43 -3.37
N PRO A 239 17.12 -13.42 -2.66
CA PRO A 239 17.35 -14.32 -1.54
C PRO A 239 16.39 -14.05 -0.38
N ASP A 240 16.16 -15.04 0.45
CA ASP A 240 15.27 -14.96 1.62
C ASP A 240 13.90 -14.32 1.29
N ALA A 241 13.35 -14.65 0.13
CA ALA A 241 12.03 -14.20 -0.31
C ALA A 241 11.25 -15.39 -0.89
N CYS A 242 9.95 -15.43 -0.59
CA CYS A 242 9.00 -16.38 -1.12
C CYS A 242 8.14 -15.73 -2.21
N HIS A 243 6.87 -16.12 -2.33
CA HIS A 243 5.95 -15.68 -3.38
C HIS A 243 5.63 -14.18 -3.34
N MET A 244 5.54 -13.61 -2.16
CA MET A 244 5.24 -12.19 -1.97
C MET A 244 6.50 -11.34 -1.83
N ALA A 245 7.48 -11.56 -2.71
CA ALA A 245 8.75 -10.82 -2.72
C ALA A 245 8.59 -9.28 -2.64
N PRO A 246 7.59 -8.62 -3.29
CA PRO A 246 7.36 -7.19 -3.11
C PRO A 246 7.04 -6.75 -1.68
N VAL A 247 6.47 -7.66 -0.87
CA VAL A 247 6.13 -7.42 0.54
C VAL A 247 7.29 -7.81 1.47
N GLU A 248 7.97 -8.92 1.17
CA GLU A 248 9.07 -9.43 2.00
C GLU A 248 10.36 -8.64 1.86
N ARG A 249 10.69 -8.25 0.63
CA ARG A 249 11.95 -7.54 0.26
C ARG A 249 11.64 -6.25 -0.50
N PRO A 250 10.89 -5.31 0.11
CA PRO A 250 10.37 -4.15 -0.60
C PRO A 250 11.47 -3.25 -1.17
N GLY A 251 12.58 -3.06 -0.45
CA GLY A 251 13.71 -2.23 -0.91
C GLY A 251 14.34 -2.80 -2.18
N GLU A 252 14.72 -4.08 -2.14
CA GLU A 252 15.37 -4.77 -3.27
C GLU A 252 14.45 -4.82 -4.51
N ILE A 253 13.16 -5.11 -4.31
CA ILE A 253 12.19 -5.09 -5.41
C ILE A 253 12.04 -3.68 -5.98
N THR A 254 12.00 -2.65 -5.14
CA THR A 254 11.88 -1.26 -5.60
C THR A 254 13.09 -0.86 -6.45
N GLU A 255 14.30 -1.18 -6.02
CA GLU A 255 15.55 -0.91 -6.75
C GLU A 255 15.60 -1.63 -8.11
N LEU A 256 15.21 -2.92 -8.14
CA LEU A 256 15.14 -3.70 -9.37
C LEU A 256 14.16 -3.10 -10.38
N LEU A 257 12.95 -2.68 -9.92
CA LEU A 257 11.93 -2.07 -10.75
C LEU A 257 12.37 -0.69 -11.24
N ALA A 258 12.85 0.18 -10.34
CA ALA A 258 13.32 1.52 -10.69
C ALA A 258 14.44 1.47 -11.72
N GLY A 259 15.44 0.60 -11.51
CA GLY A 259 16.54 0.40 -12.44
C GLY A 259 16.10 -0.13 -13.81
N HIS A 260 15.17 -1.11 -13.83
CA HIS A 260 14.66 -1.68 -15.08
C HIS A 260 13.88 -0.66 -15.90
N PHE A 261 12.92 0.01 -15.29
CA PHE A 261 12.05 0.93 -16.00
C PHE A 261 12.75 2.21 -16.44
N SER A 262 13.71 2.73 -15.62
CA SER A 262 14.52 3.88 -16.02
C SER A 262 15.42 3.57 -17.22
N ALA A 263 15.97 2.35 -17.30
CA ALA A 263 16.80 1.93 -18.43
C ALA A 263 16.01 1.84 -19.75
N ALA A 264 14.72 1.53 -19.68
CA ALA A 264 13.83 1.41 -20.83
C ALA A 264 13.25 2.76 -21.32
N LEU A 265 13.48 3.88 -20.59
CA LEU A 265 13.08 5.20 -21.04
C LEU A 265 13.99 5.70 -22.15
N PRO A 266 13.46 6.45 -23.16
CA PRO A 266 14.27 7.14 -24.17
C PRO A 266 15.32 8.04 -23.53
N ALA A 267 16.53 8.11 -24.11
CA ALA A 267 17.68 8.82 -23.54
C ALA A 267 17.41 10.29 -23.14
N GLY A 268 16.50 10.98 -23.82
CA GLY A 268 16.12 12.36 -23.50
C GLY A 268 15.20 12.54 -22.27
N ARG A 269 14.75 11.45 -21.63
CA ARG A 269 13.91 11.50 -20.42
C ARG A 269 14.63 10.97 -19.17
N ARG A 270 15.83 10.45 -19.30
CA ARG A 270 16.58 9.85 -18.17
C ARG A 270 17.08 10.89 -17.18
N ASP A 271 17.28 12.13 -17.61
CA ASP A 271 17.92 13.22 -16.85
C ASP A 271 16.99 14.43 -16.61
N ALA A 272 15.71 14.35 -16.92
CA ALA A 272 14.79 15.45 -16.61
C ALA A 272 14.50 15.43 -15.10
N PRO A 273 15.04 16.39 -14.30
CA PRO A 273 14.55 16.58 -12.95
C PRO A 273 13.06 16.87 -13.06
N ALA A 274 12.24 16.30 -12.17
CA ALA A 274 10.82 16.58 -12.09
C ALA A 274 10.61 18.10 -12.14
N ALA A 275 10.06 18.62 -13.25
CA ALA A 275 9.79 20.05 -13.39
C ALA A 275 8.73 20.40 -12.35
N VAL A 276 9.14 21.11 -11.31
CA VAL A 276 8.25 21.77 -10.39
C VAL A 276 7.51 22.85 -11.19
N PRO A 277 6.18 22.84 -11.28
CA PRO A 277 5.45 23.92 -11.98
C PRO A 277 5.74 25.23 -11.27
N VAL A 278 6.41 26.16 -11.98
CA VAL A 278 6.52 27.57 -11.56
C VAL A 278 5.15 28.19 -11.81
N PRO A 279 4.47 28.75 -10.80
CA PRO A 279 3.22 29.44 -11.03
C PRO A 279 3.48 30.63 -11.96
N ALA A 280 2.68 30.77 -13.02
CA ALA A 280 2.72 31.90 -13.91
C ALA A 280 2.51 33.20 -13.11
N GLN A 281 3.44 34.15 -13.26
CA GLN A 281 3.34 35.48 -12.67
C GLN A 281 2.16 36.21 -13.31
N ALA A 282 1.15 36.56 -12.52
CA ALA A 282 0.14 37.54 -12.90
C ALA A 282 0.75 38.95 -12.87
N PRO A 283 0.31 39.86 -13.76
CA PRO A 283 0.88 41.18 -13.87
C PRO A 283 0.63 42.04 -12.62
N ALA A 284 1.64 42.77 -12.21
CA ALA A 284 1.63 43.65 -11.05
C ALA A 284 0.64 44.82 -11.22
N GLY A 285 -0.21 45.03 -10.27
CA GLY A 285 -1.03 46.22 -10.13
C GLY A 285 -1.79 46.25 -8.79
N GLY A 286 -1.30 47.05 -7.83
CA GLY A 286 -2.11 47.63 -6.73
C GLY A 286 -1.82 47.14 -5.30
N THR A 287 -0.99 47.87 -4.60
CA THR A 287 -0.98 48.28 -3.18
C THR A 287 -1.56 47.33 -2.10
N GLY A 288 -0.70 46.87 -1.22
CA GLY A 288 -0.98 46.81 0.22
C GLY A 288 -1.25 45.44 0.82
N ARG A 289 -0.32 45.04 1.66
CA ARG A 289 -0.27 43.91 2.59
C ARG A 289 0.31 42.59 2.04
N THR A 290 1.53 42.34 2.38
CA THR A 290 2.23 41.06 2.24
C THR A 290 1.55 40.01 3.10
N PRO A 291 1.07 38.88 2.51
CA PRO A 291 0.89 37.64 3.24
C PRO A 291 2.25 36.95 3.38
N ASP A 292 2.53 36.37 4.52
CA ASP A 292 3.74 35.62 4.81
C ASP A 292 4.04 34.59 3.71
N ALA A 293 5.23 34.68 3.16
CA ALA A 293 5.72 33.78 2.14
C ALA A 293 5.83 32.37 2.70
N LEU A 294 5.24 31.40 2.01
CA LEU A 294 5.50 29.97 2.23
C LEU A 294 7.02 29.71 2.13
N PRO A 295 7.60 28.94 3.05
CA PRO A 295 9.05 28.72 3.10
C PRO A 295 9.56 28.05 1.82
N THR A 296 10.68 28.57 1.32
CA THR A 296 11.39 28.03 0.17
C THR A 296 11.91 26.59 0.46
N ARG A 297 12.23 25.83 -0.58
CA ARG A 297 12.79 24.47 -0.50
C ARG A 297 13.98 24.35 0.47
N THR A 298 14.76 25.43 0.64
CA THR A 298 15.84 25.55 1.62
C THR A 298 15.30 25.59 3.06
N ALA A 299 14.14 26.25 3.28
CA ALA A 299 13.49 26.29 4.59
C ALA A 299 12.81 24.94 4.92
N ILE A 300 12.31 24.22 3.93
CA ILE A 300 11.78 22.85 4.11
C ILE A 300 12.93 21.86 4.36
N ALA A 301 14.07 22.00 3.65
CA ALA A 301 15.27 21.23 3.94
C ALA A 301 15.89 21.57 5.30
N ALA A 302 15.78 22.82 5.77
CA ALA A 302 16.15 23.22 7.12
C ALA A 302 15.16 22.74 8.19
N LEU A 303 13.88 22.51 7.81
CA LEU A 303 12.85 21.93 8.68
C LEU A 303 12.93 20.39 8.72
N THR A 304 13.48 19.74 7.68
CA THR A 304 13.73 18.29 7.60
C THR A 304 15.16 17.92 7.99
N ALA A 305 16.13 18.79 7.71
CA ALA A 305 17.37 18.91 8.47
C ALA A 305 17.02 19.74 9.70
N GLY A 306 16.12 19.22 10.54
CA GLY A 306 16.03 19.75 11.90
C GLY A 306 17.46 19.94 12.32
N GLU A 307 17.80 21.15 12.76
CA GLU A 307 18.93 21.30 13.61
C GLU A 307 18.89 20.06 14.50
N GLN A 308 19.76 19.11 14.21
CA GLN A 308 20.28 18.27 15.24
C GLN A 308 20.93 19.29 16.18
N SER A 309 20.07 19.94 16.96
CA SER A 309 20.46 20.40 18.24
C SER A 309 21.15 19.18 18.83
N GLN A 310 22.45 19.26 18.91
CA GLN A 310 23.24 18.53 19.88
C GLN A 310 22.79 19.05 21.25
N GLY A 311 21.48 18.98 21.50
CA GLY A 311 20.85 19.12 22.77
C GLY A 311 21.14 17.84 23.52
N ASP A 312 21.72 18.03 24.72
CA ASP A 312 21.92 17.02 25.72
C ASP A 312 20.79 15.96 25.64
N PRO A 313 21.10 14.67 25.40
CA PRO A 313 20.10 13.59 25.33
C PRO A 313 19.19 13.56 26.56
N GLY A 314 19.66 14.08 27.70
CA GLY A 314 18.87 14.32 28.92
C GLY A 314 17.76 15.35 28.73
N ALA A 315 18.03 16.46 28.03
CA ALA A 315 17.03 17.53 27.86
C ALA A 315 15.80 17.13 27.03
N ALA A 316 15.98 16.27 26.01
CA ALA A 316 14.87 15.71 25.22
C ALA A 316 14.03 14.73 26.06
N TYR A 317 14.68 13.90 26.88
CA TYR A 317 14.00 12.99 27.79
C TYR A 317 13.18 13.76 28.84
N ASP A 318 13.76 14.75 29.52
CA ASP A 318 13.08 15.54 30.52
C ASP A 318 11.88 16.32 29.95
N THR A 319 12.03 16.84 28.74
CA THR A 319 10.93 17.50 28.03
C THR A 319 9.83 16.50 27.68
N GLY A 320 10.21 15.34 27.19
CA GLY A 320 9.31 14.26 26.85
C GLY A 320 8.56 13.73 28.08
N LEU A 321 9.24 13.49 29.15
CA LEU A 321 8.65 12.99 30.40
C LEU A 321 7.63 13.99 31.00
N ARG A 322 7.95 15.27 31.03
CA ARG A 322 7.00 16.31 31.44
C ARG A 322 5.75 16.31 30.56
N LEU A 323 5.94 16.33 29.24
CA LEU A 323 4.82 16.37 28.30
C LEU A 323 3.97 15.10 28.35
N ARG A 324 4.60 13.94 28.52
CA ARG A 324 3.92 12.66 28.70
C ARG A 324 3.03 12.66 29.95
N ARG A 325 3.52 13.22 31.05
CA ARG A 325 2.75 13.41 32.30
C ARG A 325 1.59 14.40 32.12
N ASP A 326 1.84 15.53 31.48
CA ASP A 326 0.79 16.52 31.15
C ASP A 326 -0.35 15.93 30.34
N VAL A 327 -0.05 15.07 29.36
CA VAL A 327 -1.02 14.51 28.41
C VAL A 327 -1.68 13.24 28.95
N LEU A 328 -0.90 12.26 29.41
CA LEU A 328 -1.43 10.97 29.88
C LEU A 328 -1.80 10.96 31.38
N GLY A 329 -1.27 11.91 32.14
CA GLY A 329 -1.44 12.04 33.60
C GLY A 329 -0.40 11.26 34.40
N ASP A 330 -0.08 11.76 35.59
CA ASP A 330 0.96 11.25 36.49
C ASP A 330 0.72 9.76 36.82
N ALA A 331 -0.48 9.41 37.26
CA ALA A 331 -0.82 8.04 37.65
C ALA A 331 -0.60 7.00 36.55
N HIS A 332 -0.78 7.36 35.25
CA HIS A 332 -0.49 6.48 34.14
C HIS A 332 1.03 6.32 33.95
N VAL A 333 1.75 7.43 33.99
CA VAL A 333 3.20 7.43 33.77
C VAL A 333 3.94 6.72 34.91
N ASP A 334 3.49 6.93 36.17
CA ASP A 334 4.08 6.29 37.34
C ASP A 334 3.87 4.77 37.30
N ARG A 335 2.66 4.30 36.96
CA ARG A 335 2.40 2.86 36.78
C ARG A 335 3.27 2.23 35.69
N VAL A 336 3.43 2.88 34.54
CA VAL A 336 4.32 2.39 33.48
C VAL A 336 5.78 2.34 33.96
N ALA A 337 6.22 3.32 34.76
CA ALA A 337 7.56 3.34 35.34
C ALA A 337 7.77 2.20 36.34
N GLU A 338 6.76 1.86 37.15
CA GLU A 338 6.80 0.75 38.11
C GLU A 338 6.83 -0.61 37.40
N GLU A 339 6.17 -0.75 36.24
CA GLU A 339 6.12 -1.95 35.41
C GLU A 339 7.34 -2.09 34.47
N THR A 340 8.20 -1.06 34.38
CA THR A 340 9.38 -1.04 33.52
C THR A 340 10.52 -1.84 34.15
N ASP A 341 11.05 -2.81 33.40
CA ASP A 341 12.19 -3.65 33.77
C ASP A 341 13.37 -3.47 32.80
N ASP A 342 14.44 -4.26 32.97
CA ASP A 342 15.63 -4.21 32.12
C ASP A 342 15.33 -4.55 30.65
N PHE A 343 14.26 -5.29 30.35
CA PHE A 343 13.86 -5.65 29.00
C PHE A 343 13.09 -4.52 28.31
N THR A 344 12.27 -3.79 29.05
CA THR A 344 11.37 -2.75 28.50
C THR A 344 11.95 -1.35 28.63
N GLY A 345 12.99 -1.15 29.46
CA GLY A 345 13.58 0.16 29.79
C GLY A 345 14.02 0.95 28.58
N ASP A 346 14.79 0.34 27.68
CA ASP A 346 15.29 1.00 26.45
C ASP A 346 14.15 1.47 25.54
N PHE A 347 13.06 0.69 25.48
CA PHE A 347 11.87 1.06 24.70
C PHE A 347 11.14 2.26 25.33
N GLN A 348 10.96 2.27 26.64
CA GLN A 348 10.32 3.39 27.36
C GLN A 348 11.14 4.67 27.23
N ASP A 349 12.45 4.55 27.24
CA ASP A 349 13.40 5.63 27.04
C ASP A 349 13.30 6.22 25.63
N LEU A 350 13.31 5.35 24.60
CA LEU A 350 13.13 5.73 23.20
C LEU A 350 11.78 6.42 22.99
N LEU A 351 10.71 5.85 23.51
CA LEU A 351 9.35 6.39 23.43
C LEU A 351 9.26 7.77 24.06
N THR A 352 9.86 7.96 25.24
CA THR A 352 9.82 9.23 25.96
C THR A 352 10.63 10.32 25.25
N ARG A 353 11.84 10.01 24.77
CA ARG A 353 12.67 10.96 24.01
C ARG A 353 12.08 11.30 22.66
N TYR A 354 11.77 10.30 21.85
CA TYR A 354 11.39 10.51 20.45
C TYR A 354 9.92 10.93 20.31
N ALA A 355 8.97 10.10 20.77
CA ALA A 355 7.56 10.42 20.56
C ALA A 355 7.13 11.64 21.37
N TRP A 356 7.52 11.75 22.63
CA TRP A 356 7.09 12.84 23.49
C TRP A 356 8.03 14.05 23.42
N GLY A 357 9.34 13.83 23.47
CA GLY A 357 10.33 14.90 23.50
C GLY A 357 10.54 15.59 22.17
N GLU A 358 10.46 14.85 21.04
CA GLU A 358 10.70 15.41 19.71
C GLU A 358 9.41 15.63 18.92
N VAL A 359 8.47 14.67 18.90
CA VAL A 359 7.27 14.78 18.05
C VAL A 359 6.15 15.56 18.75
N TRP A 360 5.75 15.17 19.96
CA TRP A 360 4.67 15.82 20.69
C TRP A 360 5.05 17.23 21.20
N ALA A 361 6.32 17.49 21.41
CA ALA A 361 6.83 18.80 21.81
C ALA A 361 6.84 19.86 20.69
N ARG A 362 6.65 19.46 19.44
CA ARG A 362 6.62 20.40 18.29
C ARG A 362 5.40 21.32 18.35
N THR A 363 5.59 22.58 17.97
CA THR A 363 4.56 23.62 18.03
C THR A 363 3.69 23.74 16.76
N GLY A 364 3.98 22.94 15.72
CA GLY A 364 3.32 23.02 14.42
C GLY A 364 1.81 22.72 14.41
N ILE A 365 1.32 21.94 15.39
CA ILE A 365 -0.11 21.72 15.66
C ILE A 365 -0.34 21.65 17.16
N ASP A 366 -1.52 22.08 17.61
CA ASP A 366 -1.88 22.10 19.02
C ASP A 366 -2.19 20.72 19.62
N ARG A 367 -2.29 20.62 20.94
CA ARG A 367 -2.51 19.37 21.68
C ARG A 367 -3.87 18.71 21.36
N ARG A 368 -4.91 19.50 21.09
CA ARG A 368 -6.24 18.99 20.69
C ARG A 368 -6.15 18.30 19.35
N THR A 369 -5.57 18.97 18.36
CA THR A 369 -5.38 18.43 17.01
C THR A 369 -4.51 17.16 17.06
N ARG A 370 -3.44 17.12 17.89
CA ARG A 370 -2.65 15.90 18.09
C ARG A 370 -3.50 14.76 18.64
N SER A 371 -4.38 15.03 19.60
CA SER A 371 -5.29 14.02 20.14
C SER A 371 -6.25 13.47 19.09
N VAL A 372 -6.82 14.33 18.22
CA VAL A 372 -7.67 13.90 17.08
C VAL A 372 -6.90 12.94 16.16
N VAL A 373 -5.69 13.33 15.74
CA VAL A 373 -4.83 12.51 14.88
C VAL A 373 -4.49 11.17 15.54
N THR A 374 -4.15 11.20 16.83
CA THR A 374 -3.79 9.99 17.59
C THR A 374 -4.99 9.05 17.74
N LEU A 375 -6.17 9.55 18.11
CA LEU A 375 -7.40 8.73 18.19
C LEU A 375 -7.74 8.08 16.84
N THR A 376 -7.60 8.84 15.75
CA THR A 376 -7.82 8.32 14.38
C THR A 376 -6.82 7.20 14.05
N ALA A 377 -5.52 7.42 14.32
CA ALA A 377 -4.48 6.44 14.03
C ALA A 377 -4.64 5.14 14.85
N LEU A 378 -4.92 5.26 16.15
CA LEU A 378 -5.13 4.13 17.05
C LEU A 378 -6.40 3.33 16.68
N THR A 379 -7.47 4.01 16.27
CA THR A 379 -8.69 3.36 15.78
C THR A 379 -8.43 2.59 14.49
N ALA A 380 -7.74 3.20 13.54
CA ALA A 380 -7.41 2.58 12.26
C ALA A 380 -6.43 1.40 12.43
N GLY A 381 -5.49 1.49 13.37
CA GLY A 381 -4.53 0.44 13.71
C GLY A 381 -5.10 -0.67 14.61
N GLY A 382 -6.29 -0.50 15.19
CA GLY A 382 -6.89 -1.47 16.12
C GLY A 382 -6.23 -1.52 17.50
N HIS A 383 -5.46 -0.49 17.88
CA HIS A 383 -4.74 -0.39 19.15
C HIS A 383 -5.68 0.06 20.28
N LEU A 384 -6.51 -0.86 20.79
CA LEU A 384 -7.61 -0.51 21.69
C LEU A 384 -7.19 -0.17 23.11
N GLU A 385 -6.08 -0.71 23.61
CA GLU A 385 -5.54 -0.39 24.94
C GLU A 385 -4.97 1.02 24.96
N GLU A 386 -4.18 1.37 23.97
CA GLU A 386 -3.64 2.71 23.79
C GLU A 386 -4.76 3.72 23.50
N LEU A 387 -5.80 3.30 22.75
CA LEU A 387 -6.99 4.12 22.50
C LEU A 387 -7.68 4.51 23.81
N ALA A 388 -7.77 3.62 24.80
CA ALA A 388 -8.33 3.94 26.10
C ALA A 388 -7.53 5.04 26.83
N SER A 389 -6.21 4.92 26.86
CA SER A 389 -5.30 5.90 27.44
C SER A 389 -5.36 7.26 26.72
N HIS A 390 -5.38 7.23 25.39
CA HIS A 390 -5.46 8.43 24.58
C HIS A 390 -6.86 9.06 24.52
N THR A 391 -7.93 8.32 24.82
CA THR A 391 -9.27 8.89 25.02
C THR A 391 -9.29 9.73 26.29
N ARG A 392 -8.68 9.27 27.40
CA ARG A 392 -8.50 10.07 28.63
C ARG A 392 -7.65 11.32 28.35
N ALA A 393 -6.55 11.15 27.64
CA ALA A 393 -5.69 12.25 27.23
C ALA A 393 -6.44 13.29 26.36
N ALA A 394 -7.28 12.85 25.45
CA ALA A 394 -8.07 13.74 24.59
C ALA A 394 -9.05 14.60 25.41
N LEU A 395 -9.71 14.04 26.41
CA LEU A 395 -10.56 14.79 27.34
C LEU A 395 -9.75 15.83 28.11
N ARG A 396 -8.55 15.48 28.64
CA ARG A 396 -7.63 16.40 29.31
C ARG A 396 -7.11 17.50 28.38
N ASN A 397 -6.87 17.20 27.13
CA ASN A 397 -6.44 18.15 26.11
C ASN A 397 -7.60 19.01 25.57
N GLY A 398 -8.80 18.90 26.17
CA GLY A 398 -9.93 19.76 25.92
C GLY A 398 -10.88 19.30 24.80
N LEU A 399 -10.81 18.04 24.35
CA LEU A 399 -11.86 17.48 23.52
C LEU A 399 -13.08 17.14 24.38
N THR A 400 -14.24 17.46 23.86
CA THR A 400 -15.50 17.03 24.47
C THR A 400 -15.86 15.59 24.06
N PRO A 401 -16.70 14.87 24.83
CA PRO A 401 -17.22 13.57 24.45
C PRO A 401 -17.90 13.57 23.06
N GLN A 402 -18.56 14.66 22.71
CA GLN A 402 -19.21 14.82 21.41
C GLN A 402 -18.17 14.92 20.28
N GLU A 403 -17.09 15.65 20.47
CA GLU A 403 -16.01 15.76 19.47
C GLU A 403 -15.27 14.44 19.30
N ILE A 404 -15.01 13.70 20.37
CA ILE A 404 -14.45 12.34 20.29
C ILE A 404 -15.36 11.43 19.49
N LYS A 405 -16.69 11.49 19.72
CA LYS A 405 -17.68 10.76 18.94
C LYS A 405 -17.60 11.10 17.43
N GLU A 406 -17.51 12.38 17.07
CA GLU A 406 -17.40 12.82 15.68
C GLU A 406 -16.08 12.34 15.02
N VAL A 407 -14.95 12.37 15.75
CA VAL A 407 -13.67 11.81 15.29
C VAL A 407 -13.82 10.32 14.97
N LEU A 408 -14.43 9.53 15.85
CA LEU A 408 -14.63 8.11 15.63
C LEU A 408 -15.63 7.81 14.50
N LEU A 409 -16.71 8.59 14.37
CA LEU A 409 -17.64 8.50 13.25
C LEU A 409 -16.95 8.80 11.91
N HIS A 410 -16.16 9.87 11.88
CA HIS A 410 -15.40 10.21 10.68
C HIS A 410 -14.38 9.12 10.33
N THR A 411 -13.67 8.60 11.32
CA THR A 411 -12.71 7.52 11.15
C THR A 411 -13.37 6.25 10.61
N ALA A 412 -14.63 5.94 11.00
CA ALA A 412 -15.37 4.77 10.53
C ALA A 412 -15.50 4.71 9.00
N VAL A 413 -15.57 5.86 8.33
CA VAL A 413 -15.65 5.96 6.86
C VAL A 413 -14.38 5.39 6.20
N TYR A 414 -13.24 5.52 6.85
CA TYR A 414 -11.93 5.18 6.29
C TYR A 414 -11.38 3.83 6.79
N CYS A 415 -11.67 3.43 8.03
CA CYS A 415 -11.19 2.17 8.62
C CYS A 415 -12.25 1.07 8.75
N GLY A 416 -13.51 1.38 8.39
CA GLY A 416 -14.61 0.43 8.41
C GLY A 416 -15.35 0.34 9.75
N MET A 417 -16.63 -0.05 9.69
CA MET A 417 -17.54 -0.10 10.84
C MET A 417 -17.08 -1.02 11.99
N PRO A 418 -16.45 -2.20 11.74
CA PRO A 418 -16.01 -3.07 12.84
C PRO A 418 -14.92 -2.42 13.71
N ALA A 419 -13.90 -1.79 13.11
CA ALA A 419 -12.83 -1.12 13.83
C ALA A 419 -13.39 0.08 14.63
N ALA A 420 -14.23 0.89 14.01
CA ALA A 420 -14.89 1.99 14.68
C ALA A 420 -15.82 1.50 15.81
N GLY A 421 -16.57 0.43 15.62
CA GLY A 421 -17.43 -0.17 16.65
C GLY A 421 -16.66 -0.57 17.91
N ALA A 422 -15.50 -1.21 17.74
CA ALA A 422 -14.60 -1.54 18.86
C ALA A 422 -14.08 -0.26 19.55
N ALA A 423 -13.66 0.74 18.78
CA ALA A 423 -13.20 2.03 19.30
C ALA A 423 -14.31 2.77 20.07
N PHE A 424 -15.55 2.76 19.57
CA PHE A 424 -16.71 3.32 20.26
C PHE A 424 -16.98 2.65 21.61
N ALA A 425 -16.86 1.32 21.68
CA ALA A 425 -17.03 0.60 22.94
C ALA A 425 -16.01 1.02 23.99
N VAL A 426 -14.72 1.15 23.58
CA VAL A 426 -13.65 1.61 24.46
C VAL A 426 -13.86 3.06 24.90
N ALA A 427 -14.09 3.97 23.94
CA ALA A 427 -14.27 5.40 24.23
C ALA A 427 -15.48 5.65 25.16
N ARG A 428 -16.61 4.96 24.93
CA ARG A 428 -17.81 5.06 25.78
C ARG A 428 -17.50 4.68 27.22
N ARG A 429 -16.76 3.57 27.44
CA ARG A 429 -16.36 3.14 28.78
C ARG A 429 -15.50 4.19 29.46
N VAL A 430 -14.46 4.67 28.80
CA VAL A 430 -13.55 5.68 29.33
C VAL A 430 -14.24 7.00 29.63
N ILE A 431 -15.10 7.47 28.74
CA ILE A 431 -15.86 8.72 28.95
C ILE A 431 -16.77 8.58 30.19
N ALA A 432 -17.44 7.44 30.35
CA ALA A 432 -18.27 7.20 31.53
C ALA A 432 -17.44 7.21 32.82
N GLU A 433 -16.25 6.58 32.82
CA GLU A 433 -15.33 6.58 33.98
C GLU A 433 -14.86 7.98 34.37
N GLU A 434 -14.59 8.87 33.38
CA GLU A 434 -14.05 10.21 33.59
C GLU A 434 -15.13 11.28 33.86
N THR A 435 -16.40 11.02 33.47
CA THR A 435 -17.50 11.97 33.65
C THR A 435 -18.43 11.65 34.83
N THR A 436 -18.29 10.46 35.43
CA THR A 436 -19.06 10.11 36.64
C THR A 436 -18.40 10.79 37.86
N PRO A 437 -19.15 11.59 38.66
CA PRO A 437 -18.60 12.15 39.90
C PRO A 437 -18.07 11.01 40.78
N ARG A 438 -16.86 11.16 41.32
CA ARG A 438 -16.32 10.28 42.37
C ARG A 438 -16.90 10.81 43.67
N ASP A 439 -17.80 10.04 44.29
CA ASP A 439 -18.34 10.28 45.63
C ASP A 439 -17.20 10.32 46.66
#